data_d2b46a4e5c5f601e25c7fd69005dabbd
#
_entry.id   d2b46a4e5c5f601e25c7fd69005dabbd
#
_cell.length_a   1.000
_cell.length_b   1.000
_cell.length_c   1.000
_cell.angle_alpha   90.00
_cell.angle_beta   90.00
_cell.angle_gamma   90.00
#
_symmetry.space_group_name_H-M   'P 1'
#
loop_
_entity.id
_entity.type
_entity.pdbx_description
1 polymer ?
#
loop_
_entity_poly.entity_id
_entity_poly.type
_entity_poly.pdbx_seq_one_letter_code
_entity_poly.pdbx_strand_id
1 'polypeptide(L)'
;MNRYVDKIGRFFHEHCAQRYFLRSHKYIDRSIQLKNVEQLTCPPDCNIGSNSKLLCWKEYAYKSIKQRVNGTVVIGKNFHATRNLIIQSCGKLVIGDNVLIASDVFICNYDHGMDCLSESYLNNELVSAPVVIEDGVWLGDKAIVLKGVTIGEHSVIGAGSVVTKDIPDDVVAVGNPCRVIRKITEDDKINPIRKK
;
A
#
# COMPACT_ATOMS: atom_id res chain seq x y z
N MET A 1 -5.04 -18.68 32.51
CA MET A 1 -4.99 -19.79 31.53
C MET A 1 -5.54 -19.43 30.13
N ASN A 2 -6.29 -18.32 29.98
CA ASN A 2 -6.93 -17.97 28.71
C ASN A 2 -6.06 -17.23 27.66
N ARG A 3 -5.02 -16.50 28.06
CA ARG A 3 -4.22 -15.68 27.12
C ARG A 3 -3.40 -16.48 26.08
N TYR A 4 -2.95 -17.68 26.45
CA TYR A 4 -2.20 -18.56 25.53
C TYR A 4 -3.11 -19.26 24.52
N VAL A 5 -4.28 -19.69 24.97
CA VAL A 5 -5.29 -20.36 24.10
C VAL A 5 -5.81 -19.37 23.05
N ASP A 6 -6.07 -18.12 23.43
CA ASP A 6 -6.52 -17.06 22.50
C ASP A 6 -5.44 -16.67 21.49
N LYS A 7 -4.17 -16.74 21.87
CA LYS A 7 -3.04 -16.44 20.99
C LYS A 7 -2.82 -17.55 19.95
N ILE A 8 -2.94 -18.81 20.39
CA ILE A 8 -2.85 -19.99 19.53
C ILE A 8 -4.04 -20.03 18.57
N GLY A 9 -5.26 -19.79 19.05
CA GLY A 9 -6.46 -19.75 18.24
C GLY A 9 -6.39 -18.68 17.13
N ARG A 10 -5.94 -17.48 17.47
CA ARG A 10 -5.71 -16.38 16.49
C ARG A 10 -4.65 -16.75 15.45
N PHE A 11 -3.53 -17.33 15.87
CA PHE A 11 -2.46 -17.77 14.96
C PHE A 11 -2.97 -18.82 13.95
N PHE A 12 -3.74 -19.80 14.40
CA PHE A 12 -4.35 -20.80 13.51
C PHE A 12 -5.37 -20.18 12.56
N HIS A 13 -6.19 -19.27 13.04
CA HIS A 13 -7.20 -18.59 12.21
C HIS A 13 -6.54 -17.74 11.12
N GLU A 14 -5.54 -16.91 11.47
CA GLU A 14 -4.78 -16.11 10.50
C GLU A 14 -4.06 -16.98 9.47
N HIS A 15 -3.45 -18.08 9.92
CA HIS A 15 -2.75 -19.00 9.02
C HIS A 15 -3.71 -19.73 8.05
N CYS A 16 -4.88 -20.14 8.51
CA CYS A 16 -5.90 -20.74 7.66
C CYS A 16 -6.47 -19.73 6.65
N ALA A 17 -6.76 -18.52 7.09
CA ALA A 17 -7.27 -17.44 6.23
C ALA A 17 -6.24 -17.06 5.14
N GLN A 18 -4.96 -16.94 5.49
CA GLN A 18 -3.88 -16.71 4.54
C GLN A 18 -3.75 -17.83 3.52
N ARG A 19 -3.80 -19.10 3.96
CA ARG A 19 -3.76 -20.27 3.06
C ARG A 19 -4.94 -20.31 2.09
N TYR A 20 -6.13 -20.00 2.58
CA TYR A 20 -7.33 -19.92 1.75
C TYR A 20 -7.21 -18.81 0.71
N PHE A 21 -6.81 -17.60 1.13
CA PHE A 21 -6.55 -16.47 0.24
C PHE A 21 -5.56 -16.85 -0.86
N LEU A 22 -4.41 -17.41 -0.51
CA LEU A 22 -3.38 -17.78 -1.47
C LEU A 22 -3.83 -18.91 -2.43
N ARG A 23 -4.78 -19.77 -2.05
CA ARG A 23 -5.33 -20.78 -2.95
C ARG A 23 -6.25 -20.19 -4.02
N SER A 24 -6.98 -19.14 -3.69
CA SER A 24 -7.89 -18.45 -4.62
C SER A 24 -7.16 -17.47 -5.54
N HIS A 25 -5.91 -17.10 -5.24
CA HIS A 25 -5.11 -16.11 -5.98
C HIS A 25 -3.82 -16.76 -6.53
N LYS A 26 -3.93 -17.41 -7.68
CA LYS A 26 -2.82 -18.19 -8.27
C LYS A 26 -1.61 -17.39 -8.71
N TYR A 27 -1.77 -16.11 -8.97
CA TYR A 27 -0.70 -15.20 -9.42
C TYR A 27 -0.04 -14.41 -8.28
N ILE A 28 -0.39 -14.72 -7.04
CA ILE A 28 0.27 -14.15 -5.87
C ILE A 28 1.39 -15.09 -5.43
N ASP A 29 2.61 -14.56 -5.32
CA ASP A 29 3.77 -15.31 -4.87
C ASP A 29 3.61 -15.83 -3.43
N ARG A 30 4.09 -17.04 -3.16
CA ARG A 30 3.93 -17.70 -1.87
C ARG A 30 4.79 -17.14 -0.75
N SER A 31 5.82 -16.34 -1.07
CA SER A 31 6.65 -15.65 -0.09
C SER A 31 6.01 -14.38 0.49
N ILE A 32 4.81 -14.02 0.03
CA ILE A 32 4.09 -12.86 0.53
C ILE A 32 3.76 -12.99 2.02
N GLN A 33 3.89 -11.89 2.75
CA GLN A 33 3.44 -11.76 4.14
C GLN A 33 2.11 -11.02 4.20
N LEU A 34 1.10 -11.67 4.76
CA LEU A 34 -0.24 -11.11 4.93
C LEU A 34 -0.55 -10.95 6.41
N LYS A 35 -1.17 -9.85 6.81
CA LYS A 35 -1.69 -9.64 8.15
C LYS A 35 -3.15 -9.18 8.08
N ASN A 36 -4.03 -9.86 8.84
CA ASN A 36 -5.47 -9.61 8.87
C ASN A 36 -6.07 -9.61 7.45
N VAL A 37 -5.87 -10.72 6.74
CA VAL A 37 -6.22 -10.89 5.32
C VAL A 37 -7.71 -10.67 5.03
N GLU A 38 -8.58 -10.79 6.03
CA GLU A 38 -10.01 -10.50 5.93
C GLU A 38 -10.33 -9.01 5.73
N GLN A 39 -9.35 -8.13 5.93
CA GLN A 39 -9.43 -6.69 5.63
C GLN A 39 -8.83 -6.33 4.26
N LEU A 40 -8.37 -7.34 3.52
CA LEU A 40 -7.84 -7.21 2.17
C LEU A 40 -8.89 -7.68 1.16
N THR A 41 -9.27 -6.81 0.26
CA THR A 41 -10.06 -7.15 -0.92
C THR A 41 -9.17 -7.10 -2.15
N CYS A 42 -9.07 -8.21 -2.86
CA CYS A 42 -8.24 -8.35 -4.03
C CYS A 42 -8.90 -9.33 -5.00
N PRO A 43 -9.10 -8.97 -6.28
CA PRO A 43 -9.62 -9.89 -7.28
C PRO A 43 -8.66 -11.04 -7.57
N PRO A 44 -9.16 -12.20 -8.07
CA PRO A 44 -8.33 -13.38 -8.34
C PRO A 44 -7.26 -13.19 -9.42
N ASP A 45 -7.38 -12.17 -10.26
CA ASP A 45 -6.46 -11.80 -11.34
C ASP A 45 -5.31 -10.88 -10.89
N CYS A 46 -5.29 -10.47 -9.61
CA CYS A 46 -4.17 -9.73 -9.04
C CYS A 46 -2.87 -10.53 -9.15
N ASN A 47 -1.82 -9.86 -9.63
CA ASN A 47 -0.46 -10.39 -9.67
C ASN A 47 0.41 -9.65 -8.65
N ILE A 48 0.93 -10.37 -7.65
CA ILE A 48 1.80 -9.79 -6.62
C ILE A 48 3.04 -10.67 -6.49
N GLY A 49 4.18 -10.10 -6.86
CA GLY A 49 5.46 -10.77 -6.88
C GLY A 49 6.06 -11.00 -5.50
N SER A 50 7.21 -11.66 -5.50
CA SER A 50 7.88 -12.21 -4.31
C SER A 50 8.21 -11.17 -3.24
N ASN A 51 8.28 -11.65 -1.99
CA ASN A 51 8.67 -10.91 -0.78
C ASN A 51 7.80 -9.69 -0.48
N SER A 52 6.61 -9.60 -1.06
CA SER A 52 5.68 -8.50 -0.81
C SER A 52 5.01 -8.64 0.56
N LYS A 53 4.53 -7.52 1.13
CA LYS A 53 3.87 -7.46 2.44
C LYS A 53 2.61 -6.62 2.36
N LEU A 54 1.46 -7.21 2.71
CA LEU A 54 0.19 -6.51 2.82
C LEU A 54 -0.28 -6.60 4.27
N LEU A 55 -0.13 -5.51 5.00
CA LEU A 55 -0.29 -5.47 6.45
C LEU A 55 -1.44 -4.53 6.82
N CYS A 56 -2.62 -5.11 7.08
CA CYS A 56 -3.77 -4.38 7.61
C CYS A 56 -3.75 -4.44 9.15
N TRP A 57 -3.62 -3.31 9.80
CA TRP A 57 -3.56 -3.25 11.25
C TRP A 57 -4.96 -3.09 11.86
N LYS A 58 -5.23 -3.78 12.97
CA LYS A 58 -6.47 -3.68 13.75
C LYS A 58 -6.27 -2.98 15.08
N GLU A 59 -5.04 -3.00 15.55
CA GLU A 59 -4.69 -2.41 16.84
C GLU A 59 -3.25 -1.90 16.83
N TYR A 60 -3.01 -0.86 17.58
CA TYR A 60 -1.70 -0.41 17.99
C TYR A 60 -1.62 -0.48 19.52
N ALA A 61 -0.60 -1.12 20.04
CA ALA A 61 -0.40 -1.25 21.48
C ALA A 61 1.08 -1.07 21.83
N TYR A 62 1.36 -0.08 22.68
CA TYR A 62 2.68 0.17 23.23
C TYR A 62 2.55 0.77 24.62
N LYS A 63 3.18 0.16 25.65
CA LYS A 63 3.05 0.52 27.07
C LYS A 63 1.55 0.67 27.46
N SER A 64 1.13 1.89 27.83
CA SER A 64 -0.25 2.22 28.21
C SER A 64 -1.17 2.50 27.01
N ILE A 65 -0.61 2.76 25.83
CA ILE A 65 -1.39 3.04 24.61
C ILE A 65 -2.05 1.76 24.10
N LYS A 66 -3.34 1.83 23.90
CA LYS A 66 -4.13 0.79 23.21
C LYS A 66 -5.12 1.47 22.29
N GLN A 67 -4.76 1.56 21.03
CA GLN A 67 -5.60 2.15 19.99
C GLN A 67 -6.17 1.05 19.09
N ARG A 68 -7.49 1.08 18.87
CA ARG A 68 -8.11 0.29 17.81
C ARG A 68 -8.01 1.07 16.51
N VAL A 69 -7.52 0.41 15.47
CA VAL A 69 -7.45 0.94 14.12
C VAL A 69 -8.19 0.01 13.18
N ASN A 70 -8.55 0.48 12.00
CA ASN A 70 -9.27 -0.31 11.00
C ASN A 70 -8.57 -0.20 9.65
N GLY A 71 -7.39 -0.81 9.56
CA GLY A 71 -6.62 -0.85 8.33
C GLY A 71 -7.29 -1.75 7.29
N THR A 72 -7.71 -1.17 6.17
CA THR A 72 -8.30 -1.88 5.05
C THR A 72 -7.53 -1.60 3.79
N VAL A 73 -7.41 -2.61 2.92
CA VAL A 73 -6.79 -2.49 1.60
C VAL A 73 -7.75 -3.06 0.57
N VAL A 74 -8.12 -2.23 -0.41
CA VAL A 74 -8.95 -2.63 -1.55
C VAL A 74 -8.11 -2.48 -2.81
N ILE A 75 -7.99 -3.56 -3.57
CA ILE A 75 -7.22 -3.60 -4.83
C ILE A 75 -8.19 -3.91 -5.97
N GLY A 76 -8.11 -3.14 -7.04
CA GLY A 76 -8.90 -3.30 -8.26
C GLY A 76 -8.43 -4.43 -9.16
N LYS A 77 -9.07 -4.56 -10.33
CA LYS A 77 -8.79 -5.60 -11.33
C LYS A 77 -7.49 -5.34 -12.07
N ASN A 78 -6.90 -6.41 -12.62
CA ASN A 78 -5.69 -6.33 -13.44
C ASN A 78 -4.54 -5.57 -12.74
N PHE A 79 -4.45 -5.70 -11.43
CA PHE A 79 -3.38 -5.15 -10.62
C PHE A 79 -2.10 -5.96 -10.79
N HIS A 80 -0.98 -5.30 -10.99
CA HIS A 80 0.33 -5.94 -11.07
C HIS A 80 1.36 -5.26 -10.19
N ALA A 81 1.99 -6.02 -9.30
CA ALA A 81 3.15 -5.60 -8.52
C ALA A 81 4.33 -6.56 -8.75
N THR A 82 5.50 -6.01 -9.09
CA THR A 82 6.65 -6.82 -9.50
C THR A 82 7.23 -7.64 -8.36
N ARG A 83 7.73 -7.00 -7.30
CA ARG A 83 8.27 -7.66 -6.09
C ARG A 83 8.50 -6.65 -4.98
N ASN A 84 8.68 -7.15 -3.74
CA ASN A 84 9.01 -6.35 -2.56
C ASN A 84 8.05 -5.16 -2.33
N LEU A 85 6.78 -5.28 -2.78
CA LEU A 85 5.75 -4.30 -2.46
C LEU A 85 5.45 -4.37 -0.97
N ILE A 86 5.47 -3.22 -0.28
CA ILE A 86 5.07 -3.13 1.12
C ILE A 86 3.89 -2.17 1.22
N ILE A 87 2.74 -2.69 1.64
CA ILE A 87 1.55 -1.91 1.99
C ILE A 87 1.32 -2.04 3.49
N GLN A 88 1.24 -0.89 4.16
CA GLN A 88 0.89 -0.81 5.58
C GLN A 88 -0.34 0.08 5.76
N SER A 89 -1.41 -0.47 6.31
CA SER A 89 -2.67 0.24 6.44
C SER A 89 -3.22 0.20 7.88
N CYS A 90 -3.52 1.38 8.42
CA CYS A 90 -4.27 1.59 9.67
C CYS A 90 -5.63 2.23 9.46
N GLY A 91 -5.98 2.59 8.22
CA GLY A 91 -7.23 3.20 7.78
C GLY A 91 -7.60 2.71 6.39
N LYS A 92 -8.25 3.53 5.60
CA LYS A 92 -8.67 3.20 4.22
C LYS A 92 -7.50 3.37 3.24
N LEU A 93 -7.19 2.32 2.45
CA LEU A 93 -6.26 2.36 1.34
C LEU A 93 -6.94 1.70 0.13
N VAL A 94 -7.01 2.43 -0.97
CA VAL A 94 -7.67 1.98 -2.21
C VAL A 94 -6.69 2.06 -3.37
N ILE A 95 -6.63 1.01 -4.15
CA ILE A 95 -5.88 0.92 -5.41
C ILE A 95 -6.88 0.53 -6.49
N GLY A 96 -6.96 1.31 -7.54
CA GLY A 96 -7.89 1.14 -8.66
C GLY A 96 -7.54 -0.02 -9.60
N ASP A 97 -8.21 -0.03 -10.72
CA ASP A 97 -8.04 -1.01 -11.79
C ASP A 97 -6.79 -0.71 -12.64
N ASN A 98 -6.19 -1.72 -13.25
CA ASN A 98 -5.05 -1.59 -14.19
C ASN A 98 -3.81 -0.88 -13.60
N VAL A 99 -3.62 -0.92 -12.30
CA VAL A 99 -2.47 -0.28 -11.64
C VAL A 99 -1.23 -1.16 -11.77
N LEU A 100 -0.12 -0.53 -12.19
CA LEU A 100 1.20 -1.15 -12.26
C LEU A 100 2.12 -0.62 -11.16
N ILE A 101 2.65 -1.52 -10.35
CA ILE A 101 3.63 -1.20 -9.32
C ILE A 101 4.95 -1.93 -9.62
N ALA A 102 6.02 -1.15 -9.77
CA ALA A 102 7.36 -1.69 -9.96
C ALA A 102 7.94 -2.26 -8.64
N SER A 103 9.23 -2.53 -8.60
CA SER A 103 9.86 -3.18 -7.45
C SER A 103 10.12 -2.22 -6.29
N ASP A 104 10.13 -2.78 -5.07
CA ASP A 104 10.57 -2.09 -3.85
C ASP A 104 9.71 -0.87 -3.47
N VAL A 105 8.44 -0.83 -3.88
CA VAL A 105 7.51 0.26 -3.58
C VAL A 105 6.99 0.14 -2.16
N PHE A 106 6.88 1.29 -1.47
CA PHE A 106 6.32 1.40 -0.13
C PHE A 106 5.09 2.31 -0.11
N ILE A 107 3.98 1.82 0.43
CA ILE A 107 2.73 2.58 0.58
C ILE A 107 2.30 2.49 2.04
N CYS A 108 2.12 3.65 2.68
CA CYS A 108 1.71 3.72 4.08
C CYS A 108 0.69 4.84 4.29
N ASN A 109 -0.43 4.52 4.93
CA ASN A 109 -1.50 5.48 5.17
C ASN A 109 -1.55 5.99 6.62
N TYR A 110 -0.46 5.86 7.38
CA TYR A 110 -0.37 6.33 8.76
C TYR A 110 1.05 6.69 9.15
N ASP A 111 1.18 7.43 10.25
CA ASP A 111 2.39 7.63 11.02
C ASP A 111 2.07 7.69 12.53
N HIS A 112 3.08 7.84 13.36
CA HIS A 112 2.89 8.13 14.78
C HIS A 112 2.49 9.59 14.96
N GLY A 113 1.65 9.89 15.96
CA GLY A 113 1.37 11.26 16.37
C GLY A 113 2.65 12.00 16.76
N MET A 114 2.65 13.32 16.57
CA MET A 114 3.84 14.17 16.75
C MET A 114 3.82 14.95 18.08
N ASP A 115 3.25 14.39 19.16
CA ASP A 115 3.38 15.01 20.47
C ASP A 115 4.82 14.87 20.95
N CYS A 116 5.57 15.96 20.85
CA CYS A 116 6.99 16.02 21.25
C CYS A 116 7.20 16.09 22.77
N LEU A 117 6.14 16.27 23.55
CA LEU A 117 6.19 16.25 25.00
C LEU A 117 6.14 14.82 25.56
N SER A 118 5.79 13.85 24.74
CA SER A 118 5.87 12.44 25.10
C SER A 118 7.33 11.96 25.13
N GLU A 119 7.66 11.05 26.02
CA GLU A 119 9.02 10.47 26.13
C GLU A 119 9.51 9.78 24.83
N SER A 120 8.59 9.36 24.00
CA SER A 120 8.87 8.67 22.73
C SER A 120 7.68 8.79 21.79
N TYR A 121 7.93 8.94 20.50
CA TYR A 121 6.85 8.90 19.49
C TYR A 121 6.05 7.59 19.51
N LEU A 122 6.61 6.51 20.05
CA LEU A 122 5.88 5.24 20.27
C LEU A 122 4.77 5.38 21.33
N ASN A 123 4.82 6.40 22.19
CA ASN A 123 3.78 6.69 23.18
C ASN A 123 2.61 7.50 22.58
N ASN A 124 2.64 7.83 21.29
CA ASN A 124 1.58 8.56 20.61
C ASN A 124 0.70 7.58 19.83
N GLU A 125 -0.57 7.89 19.73
CA GLU A 125 -1.49 7.16 18.86
C GLU A 125 -1.06 7.27 17.39
N LEU A 126 -1.46 6.29 16.58
CA LEU A 126 -1.28 6.35 15.14
C LEU A 126 -2.28 7.33 14.53
N VAL A 127 -1.79 8.15 13.61
CA VAL A 127 -2.60 9.10 12.84
C VAL A 127 -2.66 8.63 11.40
N SER A 128 -3.83 8.18 10.97
CA SER A 128 -4.06 7.69 9.61
C SER A 128 -4.81 8.71 8.76
N ALA A 129 -4.50 8.73 7.47
CA ALA A 129 -5.29 9.42 6.45
C ALA A 129 -5.41 8.52 5.22
N PRO A 130 -6.54 8.53 4.50
CA PRO A 130 -6.75 7.66 3.35
C PRO A 130 -5.65 7.83 2.30
N VAL A 131 -5.29 6.74 1.63
CA VAL A 131 -4.49 6.76 0.40
C VAL A 131 -5.36 6.20 -0.71
N VAL A 132 -5.41 6.91 -1.83
CA VAL A 132 -6.11 6.49 -3.04
C VAL A 132 -5.14 6.51 -4.21
N ILE A 133 -5.02 5.39 -4.90
CA ILE A 133 -4.30 5.26 -6.16
C ILE A 133 -5.35 4.92 -7.20
N GLU A 134 -5.62 5.82 -8.11
CA GLU A 134 -6.70 5.68 -9.08
C GLU A 134 -6.32 4.75 -10.23
N ASP A 135 -7.23 4.57 -11.20
CA ASP A 135 -7.07 3.60 -12.27
C ASP A 135 -5.89 3.93 -13.19
N GLY A 136 -5.24 2.89 -13.71
CA GLY A 136 -4.15 3.02 -14.68
C GLY A 136 -2.87 3.68 -14.18
N VAL A 137 -2.72 3.94 -12.90
CA VAL A 137 -1.52 4.55 -12.31
C VAL A 137 -0.32 3.60 -12.43
N TRP A 138 0.83 4.17 -12.74
CA TRP A 138 2.12 3.47 -12.70
C TRP A 138 3.04 4.04 -11.64
N LEU A 139 3.41 3.22 -10.63
CA LEU A 139 4.44 3.55 -9.64
C LEU A 139 5.78 2.93 -10.06
N GLY A 140 6.79 3.77 -10.26
CA GLY A 140 8.16 3.35 -10.56
C GLY A 140 8.87 2.70 -9.36
N ASP A 141 10.00 2.05 -9.65
CA ASP A 141 10.81 1.36 -8.62
C ASP A 141 11.13 2.28 -7.44
N LYS A 142 11.01 1.75 -6.22
CA LYS A 142 11.34 2.45 -4.97
C LYS A 142 10.52 3.71 -4.72
N ALA A 143 9.36 3.85 -5.37
CA ALA A 143 8.45 4.95 -5.04
C ALA A 143 7.88 4.75 -3.62
N ILE A 144 7.66 5.86 -2.92
CA ILE A 144 7.06 5.91 -1.59
C ILE A 144 5.80 6.76 -1.66
N VAL A 145 4.67 6.20 -1.20
CA VAL A 145 3.39 6.93 -1.10
C VAL A 145 3.02 7.05 0.37
N LEU A 146 2.85 8.29 0.84
CA LEU A 146 2.54 8.59 2.23
C LEU A 146 1.05 8.83 2.46
N LYS A 147 0.65 8.87 3.71
CA LYS A 147 -0.73 9.05 4.14
C LYS A 147 -1.39 10.32 3.56
N GLY A 148 -2.68 10.24 3.30
CA GLY A 148 -3.51 11.36 2.86
C GLY A 148 -3.32 11.75 1.39
N VAL A 149 -2.68 10.89 0.57
CA VAL A 149 -2.38 11.17 -0.83
C VAL A 149 -3.42 10.50 -1.74
N THR A 150 -3.89 11.26 -2.73
CA THR A 150 -4.57 10.74 -3.92
C THR A 150 -3.65 10.88 -5.13
N ILE A 151 -3.47 9.77 -5.88
CA ILE A 151 -2.76 9.78 -7.16
C ILE A 151 -3.81 9.55 -8.25
N GLY A 152 -4.00 10.58 -9.09
CA GLY A 152 -5.02 10.63 -10.13
C GLY A 152 -4.77 9.64 -11.27
N GLU A 153 -5.85 9.36 -12.01
CA GLU A 153 -5.91 8.36 -13.08
C GLU A 153 -4.76 8.51 -14.09
N HIS A 154 -4.26 7.37 -14.57
CA HIS A 154 -3.22 7.25 -15.61
C HIS A 154 -1.89 7.96 -15.31
N SER A 155 -1.71 8.50 -14.11
CA SER A 155 -0.47 9.20 -13.75
C SER A 155 0.68 8.25 -13.53
N VAL A 156 1.89 8.73 -13.82
CA VAL A 156 3.15 8.01 -13.66
C VAL A 156 3.99 8.66 -12.57
N ILE A 157 4.34 7.89 -11.56
CA ILE A 157 5.27 8.28 -10.51
C ILE A 157 6.65 7.69 -10.83
N GLY A 158 7.63 8.56 -11.06
CA GLY A 158 8.99 8.12 -11.39
C GLY A 158 9.69 7.39 -10.25
N ALA A 159 10.69 6.57 -10.61
CA ALA A 159 11.45 5.79 -9.64
C ALA A 159 12.09 6.64 -8.54
N GLY A 160 12.10 6.13 -7.30
CA GLY A 160 12.70 6.79 -6.14
C GLY A 160 11.93 8.03 -5.64
N SER A 161 10.72 8.27 -6.14
CA SER A 161 9.93 9.45 -5.75
C SER A 161 9.25 9.25 -4.40
N VAL A 162 9.07 10.35 -3.64
CA VAL A 162 8.33 10.37 -2.37
C VAL A 162 7.10 11.26 -2.52
N VAL A 163 5.93 10.62 -2.64
CA VAL A 163 4.65 11.30 -2.83
C VAL A 163 4.08 11.71 -1.49
N THR A 164 4.03 13.02 -1.26
CA THR A 164 3.59 13.66 0.00
C THR A 164 2.38 14.55 -0.17
N LYS A 165 1.89 14.72 -1.39
CA LYS A 165 0.71 15.52 -1.77
C LYS A 165 0.02 14.87 -2.95
N ASP A 166 -1.24 15.22 -3.16
CA ASP A 166 -2.02 14.74 -4.29
C ASP A 166 -1.34 15.02 -5.64
N ILE A 167 -1.48 14.06 -6.53
CA ILE A 167 -1.02 14.11 -7.92
C ILE A 167 -2.26 14.11 -8.80
N PRO A 168 -2.42 15.09 -9.70
CA PRO A 168 -3.56 15.12 -10.62
C PRO A 168 -3.48 14.01 -11.68
N ASP A 169 -4.57 13.84 -12.44
CA ASP A 169 -4.66 12.87 -13.52
C ASP A 169 -3.71 13.18 -14.68
N ASP A 170 -3.39 12.16 -15.46
CA ASP A 170 -2.66 12.25 -16.73
C ASP A 170 -1.33 13.02 -16.65
N VAL A 171 -0.56 12.82 -15.59
CA VAL A 171 0.74 13.49 -15.41
C VAL A 171 1.89 12.53 -15.17
N VAL A 172 3.10 13.02 -15.42
CA VAL A 172 4.34 12.42 -14.91
C VAL A 172 4.84 13.27 -13.76
N ALA A 173 5.03 12.64 -12.60
CA ALA A 173 5.54 13.26 -11.40
C ALA A 173 6.77 12.52 -10.86
N VAL A 174 7.79 13.24 -10.40
CA VAL A 174 9.05 12.66 -9.94
C VAL A 174 9.66 13.43 -8.77
N GLY A 175 10.57 12.79 -8.06
CA GLY A 175 11.46 13.45 -7.08
C GLY A 175 11.08 13.24 -5.63
N ASN A 176 11.88 13.81 -4.74
CA ASN A 176 11.67 13.84 -3.29
C ASN A 176 11.82 15.29 -2.77
N PRO A 177 10.72 15.95 -2.41
CA PRO A 177 9.34 15.51 -2.56
C PRO A 177 8.88 15.43 -4.02
N CYS A 178 7.95 14.53 -4.33
CA CYS A 178 7.43 14.31 -5.69
C CYS A 178 6.69 15.55 -6.20
N ARG A 179 6.96 15.93 -7.46
CA ARG A 179 6.32 17.05 -8.15
C ARG A 179 5.99 16.68 -9.58
N VAL A 180 4.87 17.22 -10.07
CA VAL A 180 4.49 17.12 -11.48
C VAL A 180 5.55 17.80 -12.33
N ILE A 181 6.07 17.10 -13.33
CA ILE A 181 7.05 17.64 -14.28
C ILE A 181 6.45 17.88 -15.66
N ARG A 182 5.37 17.17 -16.02
CA ARG A 182 4.65 17.33 -17.28
C ARG A 182 3.32 16.60 -17.30
N LYS A 183 2.46 16.95 -18.25
CA LYS A 183 1.28 16.16 -18.61
C LYS A 183 1.68 14.98 -19.50
N ILE A 184 0.89 13.93 -19.47
CA ILE A 184 0.92 12.83 -20.45
C ILE A 184 0.14 13.32 -21.68
N THR A 185 0.70 13.14 -22.87
CA THR A 185 0.14 13.60 -24.13
C THR A 185 -0.19 12.43 -25.05
N GLU A 186 -0.93 12.67 -26.13
CA GLU A 186 -1.19 11.64 -27.14
C GLU A 186 0.12 11.08 -27.74
N ASP A 187 1.17 11.90 -27.87
CA ASP A 187 2.49 11.46 -28.34
C ASP A 187 3.12 10.41 -27.41
N ASP A 188 2.88 10.48 -26.10
CA ASP A 188 3.36 9.48 -25.15
C ASP A 188 2.68 8.12 -25.33
N LYS A 189 1.42 8.13 -25.81
CA LYS A 189 0.64 6.92 -26.10
C LYS A 189 1.07 6.25 -27.40
N ILE A 190 1.50 7.02 -28.38
CA ILE A 190 1.85 6.56 -29.73
C ILE A 190 3.35 6.30 -29.89
N ASN A 191 4.20 7.11 -29.28
CA ASN A 191 5.66 7.02 -29.34
C ASN A 191 6.30 6.94 -27.96
N PRO A 192 6.31 5.77 -27.32
CA PRO A 192 6.87 5.60 -25.97
C PRO A 192 8.40 5.80 -25.90
N ILE A 193 9.09 5.84 -27.05
CA ILE A 193 10.54 6.08 -27.13
C ILE A 193 10.77 7.56 -27.41
N ARG A 194 11.05 8.34 -26.35
CA ARG A 194 11.54 9.72 -26.53
C ARG A 194 12.91 9.70 -27.15
N LYS A 195 13.01 10.28 -28.34
CA LYS A 195 14.29 10.81 -28.81
C LYS A 195 14.71 11.94 -27.85
N LYS A 196 15.81 11.77 -27.16
CA LYS A 196 16.46 12.82 -26.37
C LYS A 196 16.87 13.98 -27.27
#